data_ff57e7d04537d35781381be05bc45ae9
#
_entry.id   ff57e7d04537d35781381be05bc45ae9
#
_cell.length_a   1.000
_cell.length_b   1.000
_cell.length_c   1.000
_cell.angle_alpha   90.00
_cell.angle_beta   90.00
_cell.angle_gamma   90.00
#
_symmetry.space_group_name_H-M   'P 1'
#
loop_
_entity.id
_entity.type
_entity.pdbx_description
1 polymer ?
#
loop_
_entity_poly.entity_id
_entity_poly.type
_entity_poly.pdbx_seq_one_letter_code
_entity_poly.pdbx_strand_id
1 'polypeptide(L)'
;MENQEQKFKLFKVLRAHLLPLTNCAFNKSGDKFITGSYDRTCKVWDTQSGVELLSLEEHKNVVYTMAFNNPFGNLIVTGSFDKTAKIWDANNG
;
A
#
# COMPACT_ATOMS: atom_id res chain seq x y z
N MET A 1 -4.36 -4.58 21.16
CA MET A 1 -3.56 -3.44 21.69
C MET A 1 -2.27 -3.32 20.93
N GLU A 2 -1.94 -2.12 20.50
CA GLU A 2 -0.70 -1.87 19.77
C GLU A 2 0.48 -1.84 20.74
N ASN A 3 1.61 -2.45 20.38
CA ASN A 3 2.85 -2.33 21.10
C ASN A 3 3.68 -1.15 20.55
N GLN A 4 4.83 -0.86 21.14
CA GLN A 4 5.68 0.25 20.75
C GLN A 4 6.19 0.11 19.30
N GLU A 5 6.51 -1.11 18.89
CA GLU A 5 7.00 -1.38 17.54
C GLU A 5 5.92 -1.10 16.50
N GLN A 6 4.68 -1.50 16.76
CA GLN A 6 3.56 -1.24 15.85
C GLN A 6 3.28 0.26 15.71
N LYS A 7 3.35 1.01 16.80
CA LYS A 7 3.17 2.46 16.77
C LYS A 7 4.26 3.14 15.93
N PHE A 8 5.49 2.69 16.05
CA PHE A 8 6.61 3.22 15.28
C PHE A 8 6.41 2.98 13.77
N LYS A 9 5.98 1.78 13.39
CA LYS A 9 5.72 1.45 11.99
C LYS A 9 4.58 2.30 11.42
N LEU A 10 3.51 2.48 12.17
CA LEU A 10 2.39 3.34 11.75
C LEU A 10 2.85 4.78 11.54
N PHE A 11 3.67 5.29 12.43
CA PHE A 11 4.22 6.64 12.31
C PHE A 11 5.02 6.80 11.01
N LYS A 12 5.85 5.82 10.67
CA LYS A 12 6.62 5.82 9.41
C LYS A 12 5.71 5.89 8.20
N VAL A 13 4.65 5.08 8.19
CA VAL A 13 3.69 5.05 7.08
C VAL A 13 3.03 6.42 6.92
N LEU A 14 2.58 7.02 8.01
CA LEU A 14 1.93 8.33 7.97
C LEU A 14 2.86 9.42 7.45
N ARG A 15 4.15 9.31 7.70
CA ARG A 15 5.14 10.29 7.24
C ARG A 15 5.55 10.07 5.79
N ALA A 16 5.39 8.86 5.27
CA ALA A 16 5.86 8.51 3.92
C ALA A 16 4.93 9.01 2.83
N HIS A 17 3.66 9.23 3.12
CA HIS A 17 2.73 9.82 2.18
C HIS A 17 2.62 11.32 2.44
N LEU A 18 2.54 12.09 1.35
CA LEU A 18 2.43 13.55 1.42
C LEU A 18 1.05 13.99 1.89
N LEU A 19 0.03 13.16 1.69
CA LEU A 19 -1.36 13.44 2.02
C LEU A 19 -1.96 12.27 2.78
N PRO A 20 -3.15 12.43 3.38
CA PRO A 20 -3.78 11.36 4.17
C PRO A 20 -3.92 10.06 3.41
N LEU A 21 -3.93 8.96 4.14
CA LEU A 21 -4.18 7.63 3.59
C LEU A 21 -5.67 7.47 3.30
N THR A 22 -5.99 6.72 2.23
CA THR A 22 -7.37 6.39 1.89
C THR A 22 -7.73 4.98 2.35
N ASN A 23 -6.78 4.05 2.27
CA ASN A 23 -7.06 2.65 2.59
C ASN A 23 -5.74 1.90 2.76
N CYS A 24 -5.84 0.68 3.29
CA CYS A 24 -4.70 -0.22 3.37
C CYS A 24 -5.18 -1.66 3.28
N ALA A 25 -4.29 -2.57 2.90
CA ALA A 25 -4.60 -3.99 2.78
C ALA A 25 -3.35 -4.82 3.02
N PHE A 26 -3.53 -5.99 3.64
CA PHE A 26 -2.45 -6.95 3.84
C PHE A 26 -2.53 -8.06 2.80
N ASN A 27 -1.38 -8.68 2.47
CA ASN A 27 -1.41 -9.94 1.75
C ASN A 27 -1.84 -11.05 2.71
N LYS A 28 -2.09 -12.26 2.19
CA LYS A 28 -2.65 -13.35 3.00
C LYS A 28 -1.71 -13.77 4.14
N SER A 29 -0.42 -13.83 3.89
CA SER A 29 0.55 -14.21 4.92
C SER A 29 0.84 -13.10 5.94
N GLY A 30 0.44 -11.87 5.65
CA GLY A 30 0.66 -10.73 6.54
C GLY A 30 2.07 -10.17 6.52
N ASP A 31 2.96 -10.65 5.63
CA ASP A 31 4.34 -10.18 5.59
C ASP A 31 4.50 -8.88 4.78
N LYS A 32 3.48 -8.50 4.05
CA LYS A 32 3.45 -7.24 3.30
C LYS A 32 2.10 -6.55 3.45
N PHE A 33 2.09 -5.24 3.34
CA PHE A 33 0.84 -4.49 3.26
C PHE A 33 0.99 -3.33 2.28
N ILE A 34 -0.16 -2.85 1.79
CA ILE A 34 -0.26 -1.76 0.84
C ILE A 34 -0.98 -0.60 1.49
N THR A 35 -0.54 0.62 1.20
CA THR A 35 -1.25 1.84 1.59
C THR A 35 -1.53 2.67 0.35
N GLY A 36 -2.74 3.24 0.27
CA GLY A 36 -3.11 4.20 -0.77
C GLY A 36 -3.35 5.56 -0.15
N SER A 37 -3.20 6.63 -0.93
CA SER A 37 -3.23 7.99 -0.41
C SER A 37 -3.86 8.97 -1.39
N TYR A 38 -4.28 10.11 -0.85
CA TYR A 38 -4.69 11.27 -1.64
C TYR A 38 -3.55 11.85 -2.47
N ASP A 39 -2.29 11.49 -2.18
CA ASP A 39 -1.14 11.93 -2.99
C ASP A 39 -1.05 11.21 -4.33
N ARG A 40 -2.01 10.35 -4.65
CA ARG A 40 -2.14 9.59 -5.90
C ARG A 40 -1.15 8.43 -6.00
N THR A 41 -0.53 8.06 -4.92
CA THR A 41 0.40 6.93 -4.88
C THR A 41 -0.15 5.78 -4.05
N CYS A 42 0.41 4.60 -4.30
CA CYS A 42 0.18 3.40 -3.52
C CYS A 42 1.56 2.86 -3.17
N LYS A 43 1.77 2.48 -1.93
CA LYS A 43 3.07 1.98 -1.48
C LYS A 43 2.94 0.60 -0.89
N VAL A 44 3.95 -0.24 -1.15
CA VAL A 44 4.04 -1.59 -0.61
C VAL A 44 5.13 -1.61 0.46
N TRP A 45 4.82 -2.23 1.59
CA TRP A 45 5.66 -2.21 2.79
C TRP A 45 5.95 -3.63 3.26
N ASP A 46 7.16 -3.82 3.81
CA ASP A 46 7.47 -5.00 4.60
C ASP A 46 6.89 -4.82 6.01
N THR A 47 6.01 -5.73 6.41
CA THR A 47 5.32 -5.63 7.70
C THR A 47 6.28 -5.70 8.87
N GLN A 48 7.29 -6.55 8.78
CA GLN A 48 8.20 -6.79 9.88
C GLN A 48 9.18 -5.64 10.11
N SER A 49 9.78 -5.14 9.03
CA SER A 49 10.81 -4.09 9.13
C SER A 49 10.24 -2.68 9.02
N GLY A 50 9.04 -2.51 8.45
CA GLY A 50 8.47 -1.20 8.15
C GLY A 50 9.15 -0.50 6.98
N VAL A 51 9.91 -1.23 6.17
CA VAL A 51 10.62 -0.67 5.02
C VAL A 51 9.69 -0.57 3.82
N GLU A 52 9.72 0.56 3.13
CA GLU A 52 9.00 0.75 1.87
C GLU A 52 9.69 -0.08 0.79
N LEU A 53 8.95 -0.99 0.16
CA LEU A 53 9.46 -1.86 -0.88
C LEU A 53 9.21 -1.31 -2.27
N LEU A 54 8.04 -0.74 -2.51
CA LEU A 54 7.63 -0.22 -3.82
C LEU A 54 6.81 1.04 -3.64
N SER A 55 6.88 1.94 -4.63
CA SER A 55 5.99 3.08 -4.76
C SER A 55 5.34 3.02 -6.14
N LEU A 56 4.01 2.91 -6.18
CA LEU A 56 3.23 2.74 -7.41
C LEU A 56 2.61 4.09 -7.75
N GLU A 57 3.15 4.79 -8.75
CA GLU A 57 2.87 6.21 -8.97
C GLU A 57 2.21 6.53 -10.31
N GLU A 58 1.57 5.54 -10.94
CA GLU A 58 0.99 5.70 -12.29
C GLU A 58 -0.44 6.28 -12.29
N HIS A 59 -1.12 6.33 -11.15
CA HIS A 59 -2.47 6.89 -11.10
C HIS A 59 -2.44 8.41 -11.16
N LYS A 60 -3.43 8.98 -11.88
CA LYS A 60 -3.54 10.42 -12.08
C LYS A 60 -4.50 11.09 -11.09
N ASN A 61 -5.06 10.33 -10.17
CA ASN A 61 -5.95 10.82 -9.13
C ASN A 61 -5.84 9.91 -7.91
N VAL A 62 -6.61 10.22 -6.87
CA VAL A 62 -6.59 9.51 -5.61
C VAL A 62 -6.78 8.01 -5.80
N VAL A 63 -5.92 7.21 -5.19
CA VAL A 63 -6.08 5.76 -5.12
C VAL A 63 -6.97 5.46 -3.91
N TYR A 64 -8.16 4.89 -4.15
CA TYR A 64 -9.14 4.67 -3.08
C TYR A 64 -9.31 3.21 -2.68
N THR A 65 -8.82 2.28 -3.48
CA THR A 65 -8.90 0.85 -3.17
C THR A 65 -7.69 0.11 -3.69
N MET A 66 -7.31 -0.95 -2.99
CA MET A 66 -6.21 -1.81 -3.40
C MET A 66 -6.37 -3.18 -2.74
N ALA A 67 -5.81 -4.20 -3.40
CA ALA A 67 -5.83 -5.56 -2.86
C ALA A 67 -4.71 -6.40 -3.48
N PHE A 68 -4.23 -7.38 -2.73
CA PHE A 68 -3.39 -8.45 -3.29
C PHE A 68 -4.28 -9.54 -3.88
N ASN A 69 -3.79 -10.26 -4.88
CA ASN A 69 -4.47 -11.45 -5.39
C ASN A 69 -4.24 -12.63 -4.45
N ASN A 70 -5.06 -12.73 -3.43
CA ASN A 70 -4.94 -13.82 -2.47
C ASN A 70 -5.40 -15.15 -3.09
N PRO A 71 -4.77 -16.30 -2.74
CA PRO A 71 -3.69 -16.43 -1.74
C PRO A 71 -2.27 -16.22 -2.31
N PHE A 72 -2.11 -16.00 -3.60
CA PHE A 72 -0.79 -15.97 -4.23
C PHE A 72 0.03 -14.74 -3.86
N GLY A 73 -0.59 -13.56 -3.81
CA GLY A 73 0.08 -12.34 -3.40
C GLY A 73 1.13 -11.80 -4.36
N ASN A 74 1.15 -12.28 -5.61
CA ASN A 74 2.13 -11.84 -6.61
C ASN A 74 1.67 -10.65 -7.45
N LEU A 75 0.38 -10.31 -7.37
CA LEU A 75 -0.19 -9.17 -8.08
C LEU A 75 -0.92 -8.26 -7.11
N ILE A 76 -0.97 -6.99 -7.46
CA ILE A 76 -1.71 -5.97 -6.73
C ILE A 76 -2.69 -5.31 -7.71
N VAL A 77 -3.93 -5.13 -7.28
CA VAL A 77 -4.93 -4.38 -8.04
C VAL A 77 -5.22 -3.09 -7.31
N THR A 78 -5.16 -1.97 -8.01
CA THR A 78 -5.50 -0.65 -7.46
C THR A 78 -6.60 0.00 -8.26
N GLY A 79 -7.49 0.72 -7.58
CA GLY A 79 -8.54 1.51 -8.21
C GLY A 79 -8.43 2.96 -7.83
N SER A 80 -8.71 3.87 -8.76
CA SER A 80 -8.51 5.29 -8.58
C SER A 80 -9.69 6.10 -9.11
N PHE A 81 -9.81 7.33 -8.62
CA PHE A 81 -10.77 8.31 -9.14
C PHE A 81 -10.39 8.80 -10.55
N ASP A 82 -9.22 8.41 -11.09
CA ASP A 82 -8.88 8.66 -12.49
C ASP A 82 -9.70 7.76 -13.44
N LYS A 83 -10.62 6.95 -12.91
CA LYS A 83 -11.51 6.03 -13.62
C LYS A 83 -10.78 4.80 -14.16
N THR A 84 -9.61 4.48 -13.62
CA THR A 84 -8.85 3.29 -14.02
C THR A 84 -8.65 2.36 -12.85
N ALA A 85 -8.47 1.09 -13.18
CA ALA A 85 -7.91 0.08 -12.29
C ALA A 85 -6.62 -0.40 -12.93
N LYS A 86 -5.60 -0.62 -12.10
CA LYS A 86 -4.29 -1.08 -12.58
C LYS A 86 -3.89 -2.35 -11.88
N ILE A 87 -3.18 -3.20 -12.60
CA ILE A 87 -2.61 -4.43 -12.06
C ILE A 87 -1.10 -4.26 -12.05
N TRP A 88 -0.49 -4.55 -10.90
CA TRP A 88 0.93 -4.35 -10.66
C TRP A 88 1.58 -5.66 -10.25
N ASP A 89 2.84 -5.83 -10.61
CA ASP A 89 3.67 -6.92 -10.06
C ASP A 89 4.00 -6.57 -8.60
N ALA A 90 3.68 -7.47 -7.68
CA ALA A 90 3.88 -7.20 -6.26
C ALA A 90 5.35 -7.19 -5.83
N ASN A 91 6.25 -7.66 -6.70
CA ASN A 91 7.68 -7.70 -6.41
C ASN A 91 8.46 -6.57 -7.10
N ASN A 92 7.97 -6.13 -8.27
CA ASN A 92 8.71 -5.17 -9.11
C ASN A 92 7.95 -3.86 -9.36
N GLY A 93 6.65 -3.86 -9.13
CA GLY A 93 5.85 -2.67 -9.41
C GLY A 93 5.28 -2.57 -10.84
#